data_c27628f3864ac0c86323179744116c74
#
_entry.id   c27628f3864ac0c86323179744116c74
#
_cell.length_a   1.000
_cell.length_b   1.000
_cell.length_c   1.000
_cell.angle_alpha   90.00
_cell.angle_beta   90.00
_cell.angle_gamma   90.00
#
_symmetry.space_group_name_H-M   'P 1'
#
loop_
_entity.id
_entity.type
_entity.pdbx_description
1 polymer ?
#
loop_
_entity_poly.entity_id
_entity_poly.type
_entity_poly.pdbx_seq_one_letter_code
_entity_poly.pdbx_strand_id
1 'polypeptide(L)'
;MQNCSNIYFADSLTNPPSCVSVCTSSTYADPLLFKCVTTCSNSYYAYGGNNTCLQFCPFGFYADDSSKSCVSQCTDSTYQYADSLTHQCTSNCSNNQFKYKATSSFYGSCVFYCFSGYFADTLTMSCVTKCPNGYYG
;
A
#
# COMPACT_ATOMS: atom_id res chain seq x y z
N MET A 1 27.93 -18.12 -6.82
CA MET A 1 27.17 -16.85 -6.77
C MET A 1 28.05 -15.81 -6.08
N GLN A 2 28.25 -14.68 -6.72
CA GLN A 2 29.04 -13.60 -6.13
C GLN A 2 28.15 -12.80 -5.18
N ASN A 3 28.64 -12.54 -3.95
CA ASN A 3 27.97 -11.67 -3.00
C ASN A 3 28.43 -10.24 -3.24
N CYS A 4 27.46 -9.33 -3.36
CA CYS A 4 27.74 -7.91 -3.47
C CYS A 4 28.09 -7.30 -2.10
N SER A 5 28.84 -6.21 -2.09
CA SER A 5 29.14 -5.46 -0.87
C SER A 5 27.87 -4.85 -0.27
N ASN A 6 27.89 -4.47 0.99
CA ASN A 6 26.75 -4.10 1.83
C ASN A 6 25.79 -3.04 1.26
N ILE A 7 26.19 -2.25 0.27
CA ILE A 7 25.36 -1.21 -0.34
C ILE A 7 24.98 -1.55 -1.79
N TYR A 8 25.32 -2.74 -2.27
CA TYR A 8 25.06 -3.16 -3.63
C TYR A 8 24.17 -4.39 -3.68
N PHE A 9 23.42 -4.50 -4.75
CA PHE A 9 22.47 -5.59 -4.99
C PHE A 9 22.88 -6.35 -6.24
N ALA A 10 22.81 -7.66 -6.19
CA ALA A 10 23.11 -8.49 -7.34
C ALA A 10 21.99 -8.37 -8.36
N ASP A 11 22.31 -7.88 -9.55
CA ASP A 11 21.36 -7.77 -10.65
C ASP A 11 21.70 -8.83 -11.70
N SER A 12 20.84 -9.84 -11.79
CA SER A 12 21.00 -10.95 -12.74
C SER A 12 20.48 -10.60 -14.15
N LEU A 13 19.80 -9.48 -14.30
CA LEU A 13 19.29 -9.05 -15.60
C LEU A 13 20.34 -8.31 -16.42
N THR A 14 21.41 -7.82 -15.79
CA THR A 14 22.54 -7.24 -16.51
C THR A 14 23.38 -8.35 -17.16
N ASN A 15 24.02 -8.05 -18.28
CA ASN A 15 24.88 -9.01 -18.99
C ASN A 15 26.29 -8.41 -19.15
N PRO A 16 27.33 -8.92 -18.41
CA PRO A 16 27.23 -9.98 -17.38
C PRO A 16 26.47 -9.51 -16.11
N PRO A 17 25.99 -10.43 -15.28
CA PRO A 17 25.38 -10.06 -13.99
C PRO A 17 26.33 -9.21 -13.15
N SER A 18 25.81 -8.15 -12.53
CA SER A 18 26.66 -7.17 -11.84
C SER A 18 26.04 -6.73 -10.51
N CYS A 19 26.88 -6.16 -9.66
CA CYS A 19 26.44 -5.53 -8.43
C CYS A 19 26.07 -4.06 -8.73
N VAL A 20 24.83 -3.68 -8.41
CA VAL A 20 24.31 -2.34 -8.68
C VAL A 20 23.87 -1.66 -7.38
N SER A 21 23.99 -0.33 -7.33
CA SER A 21 23.48 0.45 -6.21
C SER A 21 21.97 0.72 -6.34
N VAL A 22 21.45 0.70 -7.56
CA VAL A 22 20.03 0.90 -7.87
C VAL A 22 19.61 -0.16 -8.87
N CYS A 23 18.52 -0.86 -8.57
CA CYS A 23 17.99 -1.86 -9.48
C CYS A 23 17.33 -1.21 -10.70
N THR A 24 17.37 -1.90 -11.84
CA THR A 24 16.79 -1.41 -13.10
C THR A 24 15.27 -1.54 -13.10
N SER A 25 14.63 -0.95 -14.10
CA SER A 25 13.18 -0.95 -14.27
C SER A 25 12.55 -2.34 -14.06
N SER A 26 11.45 -2.38 -13.35
CA SER A 26 10.69 -3.60 -13.03
C SER A 26 11.39 -4.54 -12.04
N THR A 27 12.52 -4.13 -11.44
CA THR A 27 13.14 -4.86 -10.33
C THR A 27 13.37 -3.94 -9.14
N TYR A 28 13.44 -4.53 -7.96
CA TYR A 28 13.50 -3.81 -6.69
C TYR A 28 14.63 -4.38 -5.84
N ALA A 29 15.37 -3.50 -5.19
CA ALA A 29 16.46 -3.88 -4.31
C ALA A 29 15.89 -4.49 -3.02
N ASP A 30 16.09 -5.79 -2.83
CA ASP A 30 15.60 -6.52 -1.67
C ASP A 30 16.69 -6.55 -0.59
N PRO A 31 16.49 -5.90 0.57
CA PRO A 31 17.50 -5.82 1.62
C PRO A 31 17.73 -7.13 2.36
N LEU A 32 16.81 -8.10 2.28
CA LEU A 32 17.00 -9.42 2.88
C LEU A 32 17.85 -10.34 2.01
N LEU A 33 17.71 -10.21 0.70
CA LEU A 33 18.39 -11.08 -0.26
C LEU A 33 19.63 -10.43 -0.87
N PHE A 34 19.82 -9.13 -0.72
CA PHE A 34 20.88 -8.33 -1.33
C PHE A 34 20.95 -8.52 -2.84
N LYS A 35 19.79 -8.56 -3.48
CA LYS A 35 19.66 -8.66 -4.94
C LYS A 35 18.45 -7.94 -5.46
N CYS A 36 18.45 -7.65 -6.76
CA CYS A 36 17.30 -7.10 -7.46
C CYS A 36 16.30 -8.21 -7.72
N VAL A 37 15.05 -8.00 -7.30
CA VAL A 37 13.97 -8.97 -7.41
C VAL A 37 12.76 -8.35 -8.12
N THR A 38 11.96 -9.18 -8.77
CA THR A 38 10.70 -8.76 -9.37
C THR A 38 9.58 -8.71 -8.33
N THR A 39 9.71 -9.50 -7.26
CA THR A 39 8.76 -9.53 -6.15
C THR A 39 9.53 -9.49 -4.84
N CYS A 40 9.18 -8.56 -3.96
CA CYS A 40 9.85 -8.38 -2.68
C CYS A 40 9.60 -9.57 -1.73
N SER A 41 10.53 -9.80 -0.80
CA SER A 41 10.41 -10.80 0.25
C SER A 41 9.18 -10.53 1.14
N ASN A 42 8.75 -11.55 1.89
CA ASN A 42 7.61 -11.43 2.81
C ASN A 42 7.77 -10.23 3.73
N SER A 43 6.67 -9.51 3.93
CA SER A 43 6.60 -8.28 4.75
C SER A 43 7.30 -7.07 4.14
N TYR A 44 7.72 -7.16 2.87
CA TYR A 44 8.27 -6.04 2.11
C TYR A 44 7.40 -5.74 0.89
N TYR A 45 7.38 -4.48 0.50
CA TYR A 45 6.55 -3.98 -0.59
C TYR A 45 7.42 -3.23 -1.60
N ALA A 46 7.15 -3.45 -2.86
CA ALA A 46 7.89 -2.82 -3.95
C ALA A 46 7.53 -1.34 -4.06
N TYR A 47 8.52 -0.47 -3.90
CA TYR A 47 8.34 0.98 -4.05
C TYR A 47 9.03 1.46 -5.33
N GLY A 48 8.24 1.97 -6.28
CA GLY A 48 8.74 2.40 -7.59
C GLY A 48 9.50 3.73 -7.59
N GLY A 49 9.43 4.51 -6.49
CA GLY A 49 10.11 5.80 -6.42
C GLY A 49 11.63 5.69 -6.47
N ASN A 50 12.20 4.60 -5.94
CA ASN A 50 13.64 4.33 -5.97
C ASN A 50 13.96 2.85 -6.23
N ASN A 51 13.00 2.09 -6.74
CA ASN A 51 13.16 0.66 -7.06
C ASN A 51 13.71 -0.16 -5.88
N THR A 52 13.09 0.00 -4.72
CA THR A 52 13.51 -0.66 -3.48
C THR A 52 12.34 -1.41 -2.85
N CYS A 53 12.62 -2.53 -2.18
CA CYS A 53 11.66 -3.20 -1.32
C CYS A 53 11.67 -2.53 0.06
N LEU A 54 10.51 -2.09 0.54
CA LEU A 54 10.35 -1.39 1.82
C LEU A 54 9.41 -2.17 2.73
N GLN A 55 9.74 -2.23 4.01
CA GLN A 55 8.86 -2.81 5.02
C GLN A 55 7.68 -1.88 5.32
N PHE A 56 7.91 -0.57 5.25
CA PHE A 56 6.89 0.46 5.46
C PHE A 56 6.89 1.40 4.26
N CYS A 57 5.71 1.64 3.70
CA CYS A 57 5.57 2.56 2.58
C CYS A 57 5.75 4.01 3.03
N PRO A 58 6.35 4.88 2.18
CA PRO A 58 6.54 6.29 2.54
C PRO A 58 5.22 7.05 2.62
N PHE A 59 5.27 8.24 3.19
CA PHE A 59 4.11 9.12 3.30
C PHE A 59 3.43 9.30 1.94
N GLY A 60 2.11 9.17 1.93
CA GLY A 60 1.30 9.25 0.71
C GLY A 60 1.19 7.94 -0.06
N PHE A 61 1.83 6.88 0.44
CA PHE A 61 1.73 5.53 -0.13
C PHE A 61 1.23 4.54 0.91
N TYR A 62 0.60 3.48 0.42
CA TYR A 62 -0.02 2.45 1.25
C TYR A 62 0.43 1.08 0.80
N ALA A 63 0.73 0.21 1.75
CA ALA A 63 1.14 -1.16 1.47
C ALA A 63 -0.07 -1.97 1.01
N ASP A 64 -0.04 -2.43 -0.22
CA ASP A 64 -1.09 -3.25 -0.81
C ASP A 64 -0.64 -4.71 -0.83
N ASP A 65 -1.31 -5.55 -0.04
CA ASP A 65 -0.98 -6.96 0.08
C ASP A 65 -1.29 -7.77 -1.20
N SER A 66 -2.23 -7.30 -2.01
CA SER A 66 -2.59 -8.01 -3.23
C SER A 66 -1.53 -7.88 -4.33
N SER A 67 -0.94 -6.69 -4.46
CA SER A 67 0.11 -6.42 -5.45
C SER A 67 1.52 -6.49 -4.87
N LYS A 68 1.66 -6.59 -3.55
CA LYS A 68 2.95 -6.51 -2.84
C LYS A 68 3.73 -5.25 -3.18
N SER A 69 3.01 -4.14 -3.31
CA SER A 69 3.58 -2.84 -3.72
C SER A 69 3.09 -1.70 -2.83
N CYS A 70 3.89 -0.65 -2.74
CA CYS A 70 3.44 0.62 -2.18
C CYS A 70 2.66 1.38 -3.24
N VAL A 71 1.37 1.61 -3.00
CA VAL A 71 0.46 2.25 -3.94
C VAL A 71 -0.03 3.59 -3.40
N SER A 72 -0.29 4.55 -4.29
CA SER A 72 -0.85 5.84 -3.91
C SER A 72 -2.36 5.77 -3.67
N GLN A 73 -3.02 4.75 -4.21
CA GLN A 73 -4.46 4.53 -4.08
C GLN A 73 -4.73 3.03 -3.96
N CYS A 74 -5.61 2.67 -3.02
CA CYS A 74 -5.99 1.27 -2.81
C CYS A 74 -7.15 0.94 -3.74
N THR A 75 -6.87 0.25 -4.84
CA THR A 75 -7.85 -0.05 -5.89
C THR A 75 -8.33 -1.50 -5.90
N ASP A 76 -7.69 -2.36 -5.09
CA ASP A 76 -8.13 -3.75 -4.98
C ASP A 76 -9.53 -3.83 -4.35
N SER A 77 -10.41 -4.66 -4.92
CA SER A 77 -11.79 -4.79 -4.44
C SER A 77 -11.91 -5.31 -3.00
N THR A 78 -10.90 -6.02 -2.51
CA THR A 78 -10.86 -6.55 -1.15
C THR A 78 -10.28 -5.56 -0.16
N TYR A 79 -9.18 -4.88 -0.53
CA TYR A 79 -8.44 -3.94 0.34
C TYR A 79 -8.52 -2.53 -0.23
N GLN A 80 -9.72 -1.99 -0.33
CA GLN A 80 -9.99 -0.76 -1.08
C GLN A 80 -9.89 0.53 -0.27
N TYR A 81 -9.58 0.45 1.02
CA TYR A 81 -9.51 1.63 1.89
C TYR A 81 -8.08 1.91 2.31
N ALA A 82 -7.62 3.14 2.04
CA ALA A 82 -6.29 3.59 2.46
C ALA A 82 -6.34 4.04 3.92
N ASP A 83 -5.62 3.34 4.78
CA ASP A 83 -5.52 3.67 6.20
C ASP A 83 -4.23 4.45 6.46
N SER A 84 -4.35 5.73 6.76
CA SER A 84 -3.21 6.62 7.00
C SER A 84 -2.50 6.37 8.33
N LEU A 85 -3.13 5.66 9.28
CA LEU A 85 -2.49 5.32 10.55
C LEU A 85 -1.52 4.13 10.39
N THR A 86 -1.91 3.15 9.61
CA THR A 86 -1.10 1.94 9.39
C THR A 86 -0.28 2.00 8.11
N HIS A 87 -0.56 2.96 7.23
CA HIS A 87 -0.01 3.06 5.87
C HIS A 87 -0.26 1.78 5.06
N GLN A 88 -1.45 1.21 5.20
CA GLN A 88 -1.84 -0.03 4.51
C GLN A 88 -3.18 0.13 3.80
N CYS A 89 -3.35 -0.63 2.72
CA CYS A 89 -4.66 -0.84 2.14
C CYS A 89 -5.39 -1.90 2.95
N THR A 90 -6.63 -1.61 3.36
CA THR A 90 -7.38 -2.48 4.26
C THR A 90 -8.83 -2.65 3.80
N SER A 91 -9.44 -3.76 4.22
CA SER A 91 -10.89 -3.97 4.09
C SER A 91 -11.65 -3.36 5.26
N ASN A 92 -11.00 -3.19 6.42
CA ASN A 92 -11.59 -2.62 7.62
C ASN A 92 -10.66 -1.56 8.21
N CYS A 93 -11.19 -0.38 8.43
CA CYS A 93 -10.43 0.71 9.04
C CYS A 93 -10.17 0.46 10.53
N SER A 94 -9.02 0.95 11.02
CA SER A 94 -8.60 0.78 12.41
C SER A 94 -9.06 1.95 13.28
N ASN A 95 -9.05 1.75 14.62
CA ASN A 95 -9.13 2.81 15.64
C ASN A 95 -10.25 3.84 15.44
N ASN A 96 -11.51 3.39 15.43
CA ASN A 96 -12.68 4.28 15.36
C ASN A 96 -12.75 5.12 14.07
N GLN A 97 -12.07 4.70 13.03
CA GLN A 97 -12.19 5.32 11.71
C GLN A 97 -13.37 4.73 10.94
N PHE A 98 -13.93 5.55 10.08
CA PHE A 98 -15.04 5.16 9.20
C PHE A 98 -14.52 4.89 7.79
N LYS A 99 -15.07 3.88 7.15
CA LYS A 99 -14.81 3.60 5.73
C LYS A 99 -15.52 4.65 4.88
N TYR A 100 -14.75 5.44 4.17
CA TYR A 100 -15.28 6.44 3.25
C TYR A 100 -14.90 6.09 1.81
N LYS A 101 -15.89 6.09 0.94
CA LYS A 101 -15.69 5.92 -0.49
C LYS A 101 -16.71 6.80 -1.22
N ALA A 102 -16.22 7.71 -2.04
CA ALA A 102 -17.12 8.52 -2.87
C ALA A 102 -17.85 7.61 -3.86
N THR A 103 -19.12 7.94 -4.16
CA THR A 103 -19.97 7.10 -5.01
C THR A 103 -19.42 6.89 -6.41
N SER A 104 -18.60 7.81 -6.90
CA SER A 104 -17.95 7.76 -8.22
C SER A 104 -16.52 7.20 -8.18
N SER A 105 -16.01 6.82 -7.00
CA SER A 105 -14.64 6.34 -6.85
C SER A 105 -14.55 4.84 -6.77
N PHE A 106 -13.43 4.28 -7.29
CA PHE A 106 -13.10 2.86 -7.16
C PHE A 106 -12.27 2.58 -5.90
N TYR A 107 -11.76 3.60 -5.24
CA TYR A 107 -10.93 3.51 -4.04
C TYR A 107 -11.53 4.34 -2.91
N GLY A 108 -11.22 3.98 -1.69
CA GLY A 108 -11.70 4.64 -0.48
C GLY A 108 -10.58 4.99 0.48
N SER A 109 -10.98 5.58 1.59
CA SER A 109 -10.07 5.99 2.67
C SER A 109 -10.67 5.70 4.03
N CYS A 110 -9.83 5.49 5.02
CA CYS A 110 -10.22 5.47 6.42
C CYS A 110 -10.19 6.90 6.95
N VAL A 111 -11.31 7.37 7.49
CA VAL A 111 -11.45 8.76 7.97
C VAL A 111 -12.00 8.78 9.38
N PHE A 112 -11.61 9.77 10.18
CA PHE A 112 -12.18 9.97 11.52
C PHE A 112 -13.55 10.65 11.46
N TYR A 113 -13.80 11.45 10.44
CA TYR A 113 -15.04 12.18 10.23
C TYR A 113 -15.48 12.03 8.79
N CYS A 114 -16.76 11.78 8.61
CA CYS A 114 -17.32 11.70 7.26
C CYS A 114 -17.42 13.09 6.62
N PHE A 115 -17.16 13.15 5.33
CA PHE A 115 -17.23 14.42 4.58
C PHE A 115 -18.67 14.91 4.41
N SER A 116 -18.82 16.18 4.06
CA SER A 116 -20.11 16.80 3.82
C SER A 116 -20.96 15.96 2.83
N GLY A 117 -22.22 15.73 3.19
CA GLY A 117 -23.13 14.87 2.41
C GLY A 117 -23.12 13.40 2.82
N TYR A 118 -22.30 13.03 3.81
CA TYR A 118 -22.24 11.68 4.34
C TYR A 118 -22.49 11.69 5.85
N PHE A 119 -23.04 10.59 6.35
CA PHE A 119 -23.33 10.36 7.77
C PHE A 119 -22.50 9.20 8.29
N ALA A 120 -22.00 9.32 9.50
CA ALA A 120 -21.23 8.25 10.14
C ALA A 120 -22.18 7.18 10.68
N ASP A 121 -22.11 5.98 10.10
CA ASP A 121 -22.84 4.81 10.61
C ASP A 121 -21.91 4.02 11.53
N THR A 122 -22.20 4.08 12.83
CA THR A 122 -21.37 3.42 13.85
C THR A 122 -21.56 1.90 13.90
N LEU A 123 -22.63 1.37 13.31
CA LEU A 123 -22.84 -0.08 13.25
C LEU A 123 -21.96 -0.73 12.19
N THR A 124 -21.85 -0.09 11.03
CA THR A 124 -21.01 -0.61 9.94
C THR A 124 -19.64 0.05 9.89
N MET A 125 -19.40 1.06 10.74
CA MET A 125 -18.19 1.88 10.72
C MET A 125 -17.92 2.43 9.31
N SER A 126 -18.96 2.99 8.70
CA SER A 126 -18.91 3.48 7.32
C SER A 126 -19.57 4.85 7.20
N CYS A 127 -19.09 5.65 6.25
CA CYS A 127 -19.76 6.88 5.84
C CYS A 127 -20.84 6.53 4.81
N VAL A 128 -22.08 6.85 5.12
CA VAL A 128 -23.26 6.53 4.30
C VAL A 128 -23.96 7.80 3.83
N THR A 129 -24.61 7.74 2.67
CA THR A 129 -25.38 8.88 2.15
C THR A 129 -26.75 9.01 2.79
N LYS A 130 -27.24 7.94 3.43
CA LYS A 130 -28.51 7.91 4.16
C LYS A 130 -28.31 7.07 5.42
N CYS A 131 -28.83 7.56 6.55
CA CYS A 131 -28.83 6.78 7.77
C CYS A 131 -29.72 5.55 7.62
N PRO A 132 -29.35 4.40 8.24
CA PRO A 132 -30.20 3.22 8.26
C PRO A 132 -31.55 3.52 8.94
N ASN A 133 -32.56 2.69 8.64
CA ASN A 133 -33.90 2.84 9.25
C ASN A 133 -33.81 2.82 10.78
N GLY A 134 -34.44 3.82 11.42
CA GLY A 134 -34.39 3.96 12.88
C GLY A 134 -33.29 4.89 13.40
N TYR A 135 -32.46 5.46 12.52
CA TYR A 135 -31.43 6.44 12.86
C TYR A 135 -31.71 7.78 12.21
N TYR A 136 -31.25 8.84 12.85
CA TYR A 136 -31.38 10.22 12.34
C TYR A 136 -30.02 10.77 11.96
N GLY A 137 -29.97 11.48 10.85
CA GLY A 137 -28.77 12.17 10.36
C GLY A 137 -28.59 13.55 10.95
#